data_7665ae57233e6a9d581b82f6b0b9ed0c
#
_entry.id   7665ae57233e6a9d581b82f6b0b9ed0c
#
_cell.length_a   1.000
_cell.length_b   1.000
_cell.length_c   1.000
_cell.angle_alpha   90.00
_cell.angle_beta   90.00
_cell.angle_gamma   90.00
#
_symmetry.space_group_name_H-M   'P 1'
#
loop_
_entity.id
_entity.type
_entity.pdbx_description
1 polymer ?
#
loop_
_entity_poly.entity_id
_entity_poly.type
_entity_poly.pdbx_seq_one_letter_code
_entity_poly.pdbx_strand_id
1 'polypeptide(L)'
;MTVRDIATTGIETAGPDTTAEALALRMEEVGVGSIVVETDMEPVGIVTDRDLAVKVLAAGHAPDEVTAAEIMTETPVTVEADEGILTATNAMAEHAVRRLPVVDDDKLVGIVTMDDLIVLLVAELGNLSRVVEAESPTY
;
A
#
# COMPACT_ATOMS: atom_id res chain seq x y z
N MET A 1 3.48 -10.59 -16.09
CA MET A 1 3.85 -9.96 -14.80
C MET A 1 2.63 -9.94 -13.90
N THR A 2 2.78 -10.44 -12.71
CA THR A 2 1.72 -10.46 -11.69
C THR A 2 2.01 -9.43 -10.60
N VAL A 3 1.02 -9.19 -9.75
CA VAL A 3 1.18 -8.30 -8.59
C VAL A 3 2.32 -8.79 -7.68
N ARG A 4 2.50 -10.09 -7.54
CA ARG A 4 3.60 -10.70 -6.77
C ARG A 4 4.97 -10.19 -7.20
N ASP A 5 5.16 -9.97 -8.49
CA ASP A 5 6.47 -9.56 -9.05
C ASP A 5 6.88 -8.15 -8.65
N ILE A 6 5.93 -7.30 -8.30
CA ILE A 6 6.17 -5.88 -7.96
C ILE A 6 5.83 -5.51 -6.53
N ALA A 7 5.13 -6.37 -5.80
CA ALA A 7 4.74 -6.08 -4.41
C ALA A 7 5.96 -6.00 -3.50
N THR A 8 5.92 -5.06 -2.57
CA THR A 8 6.88 -5.00 -1.47
C THR A 8 6.50 -6.06 -0.44
N THR A 9 7.41 -6.96 -0.13
CA THR A 9 7.25 -8.02 0.88
C THR A 9 7.98 -7.64 2.17
N GLY A 10 7.74 -8.40 3.24
CA GLY A 10 8.37 -8.11 4.54
C GLY A 10 7.93 -6.77 5.13
N ILE A 11 6.69 -6.37 4.85
CA ILE A 11 6.13 -5.10 5.28
C ILE A 11 5.85 -5.07 6.77
N GLU A 12 5.85 -3.85 7.34
CA GLU A 12 5.41 -3.63 8.71
C GLU A 12 3.90 -3.82 8.82
N THR A 13 3.50 -4.60 9.80
CA THR A 13 2.10 -4.81 10.17
C THR A 13 1.89 -4.48 11.64
N ALA A 14 0.65 -4.32 12.04
CA ALA A 14 0.27 -4.07 13.42
C ALA A 14 -1.00 -4.84 13.76
N GLY A 15 -1.18 -5.14 15.03
CA GLY A 15 -2.43 -5.67 15.53
C GLY A 15 -3.46 -4.56 15.77
N PRO A 16 -4.75 -4.90 15.89
CA PRO A 16 -5.82 -3.92 16.13
C PRO A 16 -5.67 -3.11 17.42
N ASP A 17 -5.00 -3.66 18.41
CA ASP A 17 -4.80 -3.02 19.73
C ASP A 17 -3.55 -2.12 19.79
N THR A 18 -2.79 -2.02 18.71
CA THR A 18 -1.62 -1.13 18.64
C THR A 18 -2.07 0.32 18.76
N THR A 19 -1.41 1.10 19.62
CA THR A 19 -1.77 2.51 19.81
C THR A 19 -1.39 3.37 18.61
N ALA A 20 -2.10 4.47 18.42
CA ALA A 20 -1.77 5.45 17.39
C ALA A 20 -0.34 5.99 17.56
N GLU A 21 0.11 6.21 18.80
CA GLU A 21 1.48 6.61 19.10
C GLU A 21 2.50 5.60 18.59
N ALA A 22 2.28 4.31 18.88
CA ALA A 22 3.17 3.24 18.42
C ALA A 22 3.19 3.14 16.88
N LEU A 23 2.05 3.32 16.22
CA LEU A 23 1.97 3.35 14.76
C LEU A 23 2.77 4.51 14.17
N ALA A 24 2.62 5.72 14.74
CA ALA A 24 3.34 6.90 14.29
C ALA A 24 4.85 6.74 14.43
N LEU A 25 5.31 6.22 15.56
CA LEU A 25 6.74 5.95 15.80
C LEU A 25 7.29 4.91 14.82
N ARG A 26 6.52 3.88 14.52
CA ARG A 26 6.91 2.86 13.55
C ARG A 26 6.98 3.41 12.12
N MET A 27 6.04 4.27 11.74
CA MET A 27 6.07 4.95 10.44
C MET A 27 7.33 5.82 10.28
N GLU A 28 7.72 6.53 11.33
CA GLU A 28 8.96 7.32 11.37
C GLU A 28 10.19 6.43 11.25
N GLU A 29 10.28 5.39 12.06
CA GLU A 29 11.43 4.49 12.11
C GLU A 29 11.68 3.76 10.80
N VAL A 30 10.63 3.27 10.16
CA VAL A 30 10.69 2.50 8.90
C VAL A 30 10.64 3.41 7.67
N GLY A 31 10.14 4.63 7.81
CA GLY A 31 10.01 5.58 6.70
C GLY A 31 8.84 5.26 5.77
N VAL A 32 7.71 4.79 6.31
CA VAL A 32 6.50 4.45 5.56
C VAL A 32 5.33 5.32 5.97
N GLY A 33 4.39 5.54 5.06
CA GLY A 33 3.19 6.34 5.30
C GLY A 33 1.93 5.52 5.58
N SER A 34 2.05 4.21 5.68
CA SER A 34 0.91 3.33 5.99
C SER A 34 1.37 2.05 6.66
N ILE A 35 0.48 1.50 7.49
CA ILE A 35 0.68 0.21 8.15
C ILE A 35 -0.59 -0.61 7.97
N VAL A 36 -0.45 -1.84 7.51
CA VAL A 36 -1.56 -2.79 7.42
C VAL A 36 -1.83 -3.35 8.80
N VAL A 37 -3.09 -3.31 9.20
CA VAL A 37 -3.56 -3.94 10.44
C VAL A 37 -4.03 -5.34 10.11
N GLU A 38 -3.50 -6.32 10.83
CA GLU A 38 -3.79 -7.72 10.54
C GLU A 38 -4.17 -8.47 11.81
N THR A 39 -4.94 -9.54 11.63
CA THR A 39 -5.26 -10.54 12.65
C THR A 39 -5.04 -11.91 12.02
N ASP A 40 -4.19 -12.72 12.62
CA ASP A 40 -3.83 -14.04 12.11
C ASP A 40 -3.37 -14.00 10.63
N MET A 41 -2.57 -12.98 10.28
CA MET A 41 -2.07 -12.70 8.94
C MET A 41 -3.15 -12.30 7.91
N GLU A 42 -4.39 -12.12 8.32
CA GLU A 42 -5.44 -11.59 7.44
C GLU A 42 -5.54 -10.06 7.61
N PRO A 43 -5.48 -9.29 6.51
CA PRO A 43 -5.61 -7.84 6.61
C PRO A 43 -7.04 -7.47 7.02
N VAL A 44 -7.17 -6.76 8.14
CA VAL A 44 -8.45 -6.29 8.67
C VAL A 44 -8.64 -4.79 8.54
N GLY A 45 -7.57 -4.07 8.28
CA GLY A 45 -7.60 -2.62 8.11
C GLY A 45 -6.28 -2.08 7.60
N ILE A 46 -6.28 -0.78 7.33
CA ILE A 46 -5.07 -0.03 7.00
C ILE A 46 -5.12 1.33 7.69
N VAL A 47 -4.00 1.76 8.25
CA VAL A 47 -3.83 3.07 8.87
C VAL A 47 -2.79 3.84 8.07
N THR A 48 -3.12 5.07 7.70
CA THR A 48 -2.21 5.97 6.99
C THR A 48 -1.76 7.11 7.92
N ASP A 49 -0.70 7.82 7.52
CA ASP A 49 -0.25 9.04 8.19
C ASP A 49 -1.37 10.11 8.20
N ARG A 50 -2.19 10.17 7.15
CA ARG A 50 -3.37 11.05 7.13
C ARG A 50 -4.39 10.68 8.21
N ASP A 51 -4.62 9.39 8.46
CA ASP A 51 -5.51 8.93 9.54
C ASP A 51 -5.03 9.43 10.90
N LEU A 52 -3.72 9.38 11.15
CA LEU A 52 -3.14 9.89 12.38
C LEU A 52 -3.34 11.41 12.51
N ALA A 53 -3.14 12.16 11.44
CA ALA A 53 -3.33 13.61 11.44
C ALA A 53 -4.80 14.00 11.67
N VAL A 54 -5.72 13.36 10.99
CA VAL A 54 -7.14 13.76 10.97
C VAL A 54 -7.93 13.11 12.12
N LYS A 55 -7.74 11.82 12.35
CA LYS A 55 -8.55 11.07 13.31
C LYS A 55 -7.99 11.07 14.73
N VAL A 56 -6.73 11.44 14.90
CA VAL A 56 -6.09 11.54 16.21
C VAL A 56 -5.78 12.99 16.56
N LEU A 57 -4.88 13.62 15.82
CA LEU A 57 -4.42 14.98 16.12
C LEU A 57 -5.55 16.01 15.98
N ALA A 58 -6.19 16.10 14.82
CA ALA A 58 -7.27 17.06 14.58
C ALA A 58 -8.51 16.80 15.45
N ALA A 59 -8.79 15.55 15.75
CA ALA A 59 -9.90 15.15 16.62
C ALA A 59 -9.63 15.39 18.10
N GLY A 60 -8.40 15.75 18.50
CA GLY A 60 -8.03 16.05 19.87
C GLY A 60 -7.87 14.83 20.77
N HIS A 61 -7.64 13.66 20.21
CA HIS A 61 -7.43 12.44 20.99
C HIS A 61 -5.97 12.32 21.44
N ALA A 62 -5.76 11.73 22.61
CA ALA A 62 -4.43 11.36 23.06
C ALA A 62 -3.94 10.14 22.27
N PRO A 63 -2.77 10.20 21.62
CA PRO A 63 -2.31 9.14 20.73
C PRO A 63 -2.04 7.80 21.44
N ASP A 64 -1.76 7.81 22.74
CA ASP A 64 -1.55 6.62 23.56
C ASP A 64 -2.86 5.97 24.05
N GLU A 65 -3.98 6.62 23.84
CA GLU A 65 -5.33 6.14 24.25
C GLU A 65 -6.17 5.65 23.08
N VAL A 66 -5.71 5.85 21.84
CA VAL A 66 -6.42 5.48 20.61
C VAL A 66 -5.73 4.29 19.97
N THR A 67 -6.50 3.30 19.54
CA THR A 67 -5.98 2.07 18.92
C THR A 67 -6.11 2.10 17.39
N ALA A 68 -5.34 1.24 16.73
CA ALA A 68 -5.42 1.03 15.29
C ALA A 68 -6.86 0.70 14.85
N ALA A 69 -7.54 -0.17 15.59
CA ALA A 69 -8.93 -0.55 15.29
C ALA A 69 -9.89 0.64 15.25
N GLU A 70 -9.65 1.67 16.06
CA GLU A 70 -10.53 2.85 16.14
C GLU A 70 -10.32 3.82 14.97
N ILE A 71 -9.15 3.82 14.35
CA ILE A 71 -8.81 4.80 13.31
C ILE A 71 -8.58 4.19 11.92
N MET A 72 -8.42 2.88 11.80
CA MET A 72 -8.17 2.20 10.54
C MET A 72 -9.36 2.32 9.58
N THR A 73 -9.07 2.27 8.28
CA THR A 73 -10.07 1.93 7.29
C THR A 73 -10.28 0.42 7.37
N GLU A 74 -11.48 0.00 7.74
CA GLU A 74 -11.85 -1.41 7.88
C GLU A 74 -12.02 -2.08 6.52
N THR A 75 -11.81 -3.40 6.50
CA THR A 75 -11.99 -4.24 5.31
C THR A 75 -11.32 -3.60 4.09
N PRO A 76 -9.99 -3.50 4.10
CA PRO A 76 -9.30 -2.83 3.02
C PRO A 76 -9.51 -3.57 1.70
N VAL A 77 -9.53 -2.83 0.60
CA VAL A 77 -9.50 -3.43 -0.73
C VAL A 77 -8.16 -4.14 -0.88
N THR A 78 -8.20 -5.41 -1.24
CA THR A 78 -7.02 -6.25 -1.44
C THR A 78 -6.91 -6.70 -2.89
N VAL A 79 -5.74 -7.22 -3.25
CA VAL A 79 -5.51 -7.85 -4.55
C VAL A 79 -4.79 -9.18 -4.32
N GLU A 80 -5.16 -10.18 -5.10
CA GLU A 80 -4.48 -11.47 -5.05
C GLU A 80 -3.09 -11.37 -5.67
N ALA A 81 -2.13 -12.08 -5.07
CA ALA A 81 -0.73 -12.04 -5.52
C ALA A 81 -0.54 -12.49 -6.98
N ASP A 82 -1.37 -13.43 -7.43
CA ASP A 82 -1.28 -13.99 -8.78
C ASP A 82 -2.09 -13.23 -9.83
N GLU A 83 -2.81 -12.18 -9.44
CA GLU A 83 -3.51 -11.31 -10.37
C GLU A 83 -2.55 -10.43 -11.16
N GLY A 84 -3.00 -10.00 -12.33
CA GLY A 84 -2.22 -9.11 -13.18
C GLY A 84 -2.21 -7.66 -12.71
N ILE A 85 -1.26 -6.90 -13.22
CA ILE A 85 -1.11 -5.46 -12.91
C ILE A 85 -2.38 -4.67 -13.26
N LEU A 86 -3.05 -5.03 -14.35
CA LEU A 86 -4.28 -4.38 -14.76
C LEU A 86 -5.38 -4.50 -13.70
N THR A 87 -5.50 -5.66 -13.07
CA THR A 87 -6.46 -5.87 -11.98
C THR A 87 -6.17 -4.93 -10.81
N ALA A 88 -4.90 -4.77 -10.44
CA ALA A 88 -4.50 -3.86 -9.37
C ALA A 88 -4.82 -2.40 -9.71
N THR A 89 -4.50 -1.94 -10.93
CA THR A 89 -4.79 -0.56 -11.34
C THR A 89 -6.29 -0.29 -11.40
N ASN A 90 -7.09 -1.24 -11.88
CA ASN A 90 -8.54 -1.13 -11.91
C ASN A 90 -9.13 -1.05 -10.49
N ALA A 91 -8.65 -1.87 -9.56
CA ALA A 91 -9.09 -1.83 -8.17
C ALA A 91 -8.75 -0.48 -7.51
N MET A 92 -7.56 0.06 -7.75
CA MET A 92 -7.18 1.38 -7.24
C MET A 92 -8.11 2.49 -7.77
N ALA A 93 -8.43 2.46 -9.07
CA ALA A 93 -9.30 3.44 -9.70
C ALA A 93 -10.75 3.31 -9.20
N GLU A 94 -11.28 2.10 -9.14
CA GLU A 94 -12.66 1.83 -8.73
C GLU A 94 -12.92 2.24 -7.28
N HIS A 95 -11.97 1.97 -6.39
CA HIS A 95 -12.10 2.24 -4.96
C HIS A 95 -11.43 3.54 -4.50
N ALA A 96 -10.80 4.28 -5.43
CA ALA A 96 -10.09 5.53 -5.14
C ALA A 96 -9.02 5.36 -4.04
N VAL A 97 -8.26 4.26 -4.11
CA VAL A 97 -7.19 3.95 -3.17
C VAL A 97 -5.83 3.95 -3.84
N ARG A 98 -4.79 4.31 -3.11
CA ARG A 98 -3.41 4.40 -3.62
C ARG A 98 -2.54 3.22 -3.18
N ARG A 99 -3.08 2.33 -2.36
CA ARG A 99 -2.37 1.19 -1.79
C ARG A 99 -3.32 0.01 -1.73
N LEU A 100 -2.81 -1.17 -2.03
CA LEU A 100 -3.54 -2.42 -1.94
C LEU A 100 -2.71 -3.43 -1.17
N PRO A 101 -3.18 -3.91 -0.02
CA PRO A 101 -2.61 -5.10 0.58
C PRO A 101 -2.70 -6.27 -0.41
N VAL A 102 -1.62 -7.02 -0.52
CA VAL A 102 -1.54 -8.18 -1.41
C VAL A 102 -1.71 -9.44 -0.57
N VAL A 103 -2.63 -10.28 -0.97
CA VAL A 103 -2.96 -11.53 -0.28
C VAL A 103 -2.67 -12.74 -1.16
N ASP A 104 -2.39 -13.85 -0.51
CA ASP A 104 -2.28 -15.17 -1.11
C ASP A 104 -3.01 -16.14 -0.18
N ASP A 105 -4.08 -16.76 -0.68
CA ASP A 105 -4.97 -17.60 0.12
C ASP A 105 -5.44 -16.89 1.40
N ASP A 106 -5.96 -15.66 1.23
CA ASP A 106 -6.44 -14.74 2.27
C ASP A 106 -5.37 -14.24 3.27
N LYS A 107 -4.12 -14.65 3.09
CA LYS A 107 -3.01 -14.24 3.96
C LYS A 107 -2.23 -13.09 3.35
N LEU A 108 -1.92 -12.10 4.16
CA LEU A 108 -1.14 -10.94 3.75
C LEU A 108 0.30 -11.36 3.38
N VAL A 109 0.71 -11.05 2.16
CA VAL A 109 2.06 -11.35 1.66
C VAL A 109 2.85 -10.09 1.26
N GLY A 110 2.18 -8.95 1.12
CA GLY A 110 2.86 -7.72 0.75
C GLY A 110 1.90 -6.55 0.56
N ILE A 111 2.41 -5.49 -0.02
CA ILE A 111 1.66 -4.31 -0.41
C ILE A 111 2.11 -3.82 -1.78
N VAL A 112 1.19 -3.34 -2.59
CA VAL A 112 1.48 -2.66 -3.85
C VAL A 112 0.91 -1.25 -3.79
N THR A 113 1.70 -0.26 -4.22
CA THR A 113 1.29 1.14 -4.22
C THR A 113 1.12 1.66 -5.63
N MET A 114 0.37 2.74 -5.76
CA MET A 114 0.25 3.48 -7.03
C MET A 114 1.63 3.95 -7.51
N ASP A 115 2.49 4.36 -6.60
CA ASP A 115 3.84 4.83 -6.94
C ASP A 115 4.69 3.70 -7.55
N ASP A 116 4.59 2.48 -7.02
CA ASP A 116 5.26 1.30 -7.58
C ASP A 116 4.82 1.04 -9.03
N LEU A 117 3.51 1.17 -9.27
CA LEU A 117 2.93 0.98 -10.61
C LEU A 117 3.37 2.07 -11.58
N ILE A 118 3.44 3.32 -11.13
CA ILE A 118 3.92 4.44 -11.95
C ILE A 118 5.39 4.23 -12.33
N VAL A 119 6.23 3.85 -11.38
CA VAL A 119 7.65 3.58 -11.63
C VAL A 119 7.81 2.46 -12.65
N LEU A 120 7.03 1.38 -12.53
CA LEU A 120 7.02 0.29 -13.50
C LEU A 120 6.65 0.77 -14.90
N LEU A 121 5.57 1.52 -15.03
CA LEU A 121 5.08 2.02 -16.33
C LEU A 121 6.08 2.97 -16.98
N VAL A 122 6.73 3.83 -16.20
CA VAL A 122 7.78 4.73 -16.70
C VAL A 122 8.98 3.92 -17.26
N ALA A 123 9.37 2.86 -16.56
CA ALA A 123 10.45 1.99 -17.01
C ALA A 123 10.10 1.26 -18.33
N GLU A 124 8.85 0.77 -18.44
CA GLU A 124 8.36 0.11 -19.65
C GLU A 124 8.31 1.08 -20.85
N LEU A 125 7.80 2.29 -20.63
CA LEU A 125 7.79 3.34 -21.66
C LEU A 125 9.22 3.70 -22.10
N GLY A 126 10.17 3.77 -21.17
CA GLY A 126 11.58 4.01 -21.48
C GLY A 126 12.18 2.92 -22.35
N ASN A 127 11.81 1.67 -22.15
CA ASN A 127 12.23 0.56 -22.99
C ASN A 127 11.69 0.70 -24.41
N LEU A 128 10.42 1.05 -24.57
CA LEU A 128 9.80 1.26 -25.88
C LEU A 128 10.38 2.49 -26.59
N SER A 129 10.66 3.57 -25.87
CA SER A 129 11.31 4.77 -26.42
C SER A 129 12.66 4.44 -27.05
N ARG A 130 13.45 3.58 -26.42
CA ARG A 130 14.75 3.16 -26.97
C ARG A 130 14.64 2.41 -28.30
N VAL A 131 13.57 1.65 -28.48
CA VAL A 131 13.31 0.97 -29.75
C VAL A 131 13.04 2.00 -30.86
N VAL A 132 12.17 2.98 -30.56
CA VAL A 132 11.87 4.07 -31.49
C VAL A 132 13.12 4.86 -31.87
N GLU A 133 13.95 5.20 -30.88
CA GLU A 133 15.23 5.90 -31.12
C GLU A 133 16.20 5.10 -31.99
N ALA A 134 16.29 3.78 -31.76
CA ALA A 134 17.17 2.90 -32.52
C ALA A 134 16.73 2.74 -33.97
N GLU A 135 15.44 2.84 -34.26
CA GLU A 135 14.85 2.71 -35.61
C GLU A 135 14.70 4.04 -36.32
N SER A 136 14.86 5.18 -35.60
CA SER A 136 14.72 6.50 -36.21
C SER A 136 15.88 6.80 -37.18
N PRO A 137 15.57 7.30 -38.37
CA PRO A 137 16.62 7.66 -39.32
C PRO A 137 17.42 8.85 -38.82
N THR A 138 18.69 8.82 -39.04
CA THR A 138 19.61 9.94 -38.80
C THR A 138 19.50 10.93 -39.96
N TYR A 139 18.99 12.10 -39.66
CA TYR A 139 18.91 13.19 -40.62
C TYR A 139 20.11 14.11 -40.52
#